data_29f772f3bee957d441dc6a8b78dcb5d6
#
_entry.id   29f772f3bee957d441dc6a8b78dcb5d6
#
_cell.length_a   1.000
_cell.length_b   1.000
_cell.length_c   1.000
_cell.angle_alpha   90.00
_cell.angle_beta   90.00
_cell.angle_gamma   90.00
#
_symmetry.space_group_name_H-M   'P 1'
#
loop_
_entity.id
_entity.type
_entity.pdbx_description
1 polymer ?
#
loop_
_entity_poly.entity_id
_entity_poly.type
_entity_poly.pdbx_seq_one_letter_code
_entity_poly.pdbx_strand_id
1 'polypeptide(L)'
;MLSQLIYTSQAHEDLTPEALQAIASAAARNNARVDVSGLLIYDQGCFLQVMEGEDPVILALFQRLKKDTRHSNMVKLIHEPIAQRRFAKWSMGLAAPKLGVQSEVGIVGLSTWSELLASHALQNLTEDRVRTVLDAFTQGRWHHHVMMPGADSVPHSRSAKDPELFIAGRHLSPEYRALLPASGPLFAYQPIVDFQTRRVSSYEALLRGPAGESPHSVLGAFSGEALHRFDLMSKVSALSIAQQLGTDARLSLNLLPQSLLADANAVDFLVQAAARHGFTPDRIVLEVTEEEAITDPDMFADAVKRVRSAGMRVAIDDFGAGFAGLSLLADFQPDKLKIDRCIVQNVHESGPRQAIVRAIVEFCYCLGIAVVAEGVETVEEFNWLRHAGVNRIQGYLIARPGLCALPAVEWRG
;
A
#
# COMPACT_ATOMS: atom_id res chain seq x y z
N MET A 1 7.25 0.00 -18.21
CA MET A 1 7.13 0.09 -16.75
C MET A 1 6.54 -1.21 -16.24
N LEU A 2 7.19 -1.83 -15.24
CA LEU A 2 6.72 -3.08 -14.67
C LEU A 2 5.47 -2.81 -13.82
N SER A 3 4.41 -3.60 -14.01
CA SER A 3 3.13 -3.44 -13.31
C SER A 3 2.58 -4.78 -12.84
N GLN A 4 1.69 -4.71 -11.86
CA GLN A 4 0.90 -5.82 -11.36
C GLN A 4 -0.58 -5.55 -11.60
N LEU A 5 -1.32 -6.57 -12.06
CA LEU A 5 -2.77 -6.53 -12.18
C LEU A 5 -3.38 -7.75 -11.46
N ILE A 6 -4.35 -7.48 -10.59
CA ILE A 6 -5.11 -8.51 -9.88
C ILE A 6 -6.58 -8.37 -10.28
N TYR A 7 -7.19 -9.48 -10.65
CA TYR A 7 -8.62 -9.53 -10.93
C TYR A 7 -9.26 -10.80 -10.38
N THR A 8 -10.57 -10.76 -10.19
CA THR A 8 -11.40 -11.92 -9.90
C THR A 8 -12.43 -12.13 -11.00
N SER A 9 -12.89 -13.37 -11.18
CA SER A 9 -13.93 -13.72 -12.13
C SER A 9 -14.65 -15.00 -11.69
N GLN A 10 -15.82 -15.27 -12.28
CA GLN A 10 -16.61 -16.46 -12.00
C GLN A 10 -16.47 -17.46 -13.15
N ALA A 11 -16.18 -18.71 -12.84
CA ALA A 11 -16.23 -19.81 -13.80
C ALA A 11 -17.69 -20.08 -14.23
N HIS A 12 -17.91 -20.43 -15.48
CA HIS A 12 -19.25 -20.75 -15.99
C HIS A 12 -19.79 -22.10 -15.48
N GLU A 13 -18.86 -23.01 -15.17
CA GLU A 13 -19.16 -24.36 -14.68
C GLU A 13 -18.18 -24.73 -13.57
N ASP A 14 -18.56 -25.67 -12.72
CA ASP A 14 -17.63 -26.24 -11.75
C ASP A 14 -16.53 -27.01 -12.49
N LEU A 15 -15.30 -26.60 -12.23
CA LEU A 15 -14.13 -27.14 -12.92
C LEU A 15 -13.62 -28.39 -12.23
N THR A 16 -13.37 -29.45 -13.05
CA THR A 16 -12.63 -30.62 -12.58
C THR A 16 -11.14 -30.26 -12.38
N PRO A 17 -10.41 -31.02 -11.54
CA PRO A 17 -8.97 -30.85 -11.38
C PRO A 17 -8.20 -30.82 -12.72
N GLU A 18 -8.57 -31.75 -13.66
CA GLU A 18 -7.91 -31.85 -14.96
C GLU A 18 -8.19 -30.62 -15.85
N ALA A 19 -9.42 -30.12 -15.85
CA ALA A 19 -9.79 -28.91 -16.60
C ALA A 19 -9.04 -27.70 -16.09
N LEU A 20 -8.93 -27.54 -14.76
CA LEU A 20 -8.20 -26.46 -14.12
C LEU A 20 -6.69 -26.53 -14.44
N GLN A 21 -6.13 -27.74 -14.41
CA GLN A 21 -4.74 -28.00 -14.80
C GLN A 21 -4.47 -27.61 -16.26
N ALA A 22 -5.38 -27.94 -17.16
CA ALA A 22 -5.29 -27.60 -18.58
C ALA A 22 -5.31 -26.08 -18.79
N ILE A 23 -6.18 -25.35 -18.06
CA ILE A 23 -6.27 -23.89 -18.09
C ILE A 23 -4.94 -23.28 -17.61
N ALA A 24 -4.43 -23.70 -16.47
CA ALA A 24 -3.19 -23.18 -15.90
C ALA A 24 -1.98 -23.47 -16.80
N SER A 25 -1.89 -24.68 -17.37
CA SER A 25 -0.83 -25.05 -18.29
C SER A 25 -0.85 -24.24 -19.59
N ALA A 26 -2.02 -23.95 -20.13
CA ALA A 26 -2.19 -23.09 -21.30
C ALA A 26 -1.81 -21.64 -20.97
N ALA A 27 -2.22 -21.13 -19.80
CA ALA A 27 -1.87 -19.81 -19.32
C ALA A 27 -0.35 -19.68 -19.14
N ALA A 28 0.31 -20.65 -18.50
CA ALA A 28 1.75 -20.67 -18.28
C ALA A 28 2.53 -20.59 -19.62
N ARG A 29 2.15 -21.42 -20.61
CA ARG A 29 2.79 -21.38 -21.95
C ARG A 29 2.61 -20.04 -22.67
N ASN A 30 1.41 -19.44 -22.56
CA ASN A 30 1.12 -18.16 -23.21
C ASN A 30 1.83 -17.00 -22.52
N ASN A 31 1.84 -16.99 -21.21
CA ASN A 31 2.50 -15.95 -20.39
C ASN A 31 4.02 -15.96 -20.57
N ALA A 32 4.63 -17.15 -20.62
CA ALA A 32 6.07 -17.28 -20.87
C ALA A 32 6.51 -16.66 -22.19
N ARG A 33 5.65 -16.66 -23.23
CA ARG A 33 5.94 -16.07 -24.56
C ARG A 33 5.98 -14.55 -24.54
N VAL A 34 5.31 -13.93 -23.59
CA VAL A 34 5.16 -12.46 -23.48
C VAL A 34 5.77 -11.94 -22.18
N ASP A 35 6.61 -12.71 -21.53
CA ASP A 35 7.31 -12.37 -20.29
C ASP A 35 6.36 -11.89 -19.18
N VAL A 36 5.24 -12.58 -18.98
CA VAL A 36 4.31 -12.37 -17.87
C VAL A 36 4.50 -13.48 -16.85
N SER A 37 4.57 -13.11 -15.57
CA SER A 37 4.57 -14.03 -14.42
C SER A 37 3.31 -13.84 -13.60
N GLY A 38 2.95 -14.80 -12.73
CA GLY A 38 1.79 -14.64 -11.87
C GLY A 38 1.27 -15.91 -11.23
N LEU A 39 0.11 -15.76 -10.58
CA LEU A 39 -0.56 -16.81 -9.81
C LEU A 39 -2.04 -16.85 -10.17
N LEU A 40 -2.58 -18.05 -10.40
CA LEU A 40 -4.00 -18.32 -10.57
C LEU A 40 -4.52 -19.11 -9.37
N ILE A 41 -5.55 -18.62 -8.75
CA ILE A 41 -6.23 -19.29 -7.64
C ILE A 41 -7.66 -19.60 -8.06
N TYR A 42 -8.13 -20.80 -7.71
CA TYR A 42 -9.52 -21.21 -7.91
C TYR A 42 -10.12 -21.70 -6.60
N ASP A 43 -11.25 -21.12 -6.22
CA ASP A 43 -12.03 -21.53 -5.07
C ASP A 43 -13.53 -21.31 -5.31
N GLN A 44 -14.34 -22.35 -5.05
CA GLN A 44 -15.81 -22.31 -5.09
C GLN A 44 -16.39 -21.65 -6.35
N GLY A 45 -15.92 -22.03 -7.54
CA GLY A 45 -16.41 -21.47 -8.80
C GLY A 45 -15.85 -20.09 -9.15
N CYS A 46 -14.94 -19.55 -8.35
CA CYS A 46 -14.34 -18.24 -8.59
C CYS A 46 -12.85 -18.36 -8.85
N PHE A 47 -12.35 -17.50 -9.76
CA PHE A 47 -10.92 -17.31 -9.99
C PHE A 47 -10.44 -16.02 -9.35
N LEU A 48 -9.23 -16.03 -8.85
CA LEU A 48 -8.42 -14.83 -8.60
C LEU A 48 -7.10 -15.01 -9.31
N GLN A 49 -6.72 -14.04 -10.13
CA GLN A 49 -5.46 -14.07 -10.87
C GLN A 49 -4.62 -12.83 -10.58
N VAL A 50 -3.35 -13.06 -10.27
CA VAL A 50 -2.30 -12.06 -10.21
C VAL A 50 -1.46 -12.17 -11.47
N MET A 51 -1.19 -11.06 -12.15
CA MET A 51 -0.32 -10.97 -13.32
C MET A 51 0.72 -9.87 -13.10
N GLU A 52 1.99 -10.16 -13.43
CA GLU A 52 3.11 -9.23 -13.34
C GLU A 52 3.89 -9.21 -14.65
N GLY A 53 4.14 -8.04 -15.20
CA GLY A 53 4.84 -7.86 -16.47
C GLY A 53 4.90 -6.40 -16.90
N GLU A 54 5.36 -6.14 -18.11
CA GLU A 54 5.30 -4.81 -18.69
C GLU A 54 3.84 -4.34 -18.81
N ASP A 55 3.57 -3.10 -18.40
CA ASP A 55 2.21 -2.54 -18.30
C ASP A 55 1.35 -2.73 -19.56
N PRO A 56 1.81 -2.37 -20.76
CA PRO A 56 1.01 -2.56 -21.99
C PRO A 56 0.74 -4.06 -22.27
N VAL A 57 1.65 -4.96 -21.86
CA VAL A 57 1.50 -6.40 -22.09
C VAL A 57 0.43 -6.98 -21.21
N ILE A 58 0.44 -6.67 -19.90
CA ILE A 58 -0.58 -7.17 -18.98
C ILE A 58 -1.96 -6.58 -19.26
N LEU A 59 -2.05 -5.32 -19.67
CA LEU A 59 -3.32 -4.71 -20.10
C LEU A 59 -3.89 -5.39 -21.36
N ALA A 60 -3.05 -5.65 -22.38
CA ALA A 60 -3.47 -6.38 -23.57
C ALA A 60 -3.91 -7.81 -23.23
N LEU A 61 -3.20 -8.49 -22.31
CA LEU A 61 -3.58 -9.81 -21.83
C LEU A 61 -4.93 -9.78 -21.10
N PHE A 62 -5.13 -8.81 -20.22
CA PHE A 62 -6.39 -8.62 -19.49
C PHE A 62 -7.57 -8.37 -20.42
N GLN A 63 -7.42 -7.52 -21.46
CA GLN A 63 -8.46 -7.30 -22.47
C GLN A 63 -8.78 -8.56 -23.28
N ARG A 64 -7.79 -9.42 -23.54
CA ARG A 64 -8.01 -10.72 -24.18
C ARG A 64 -8.78 -11.68 -23.27
N LEU A 65 -8.43 -11.73 -21.97
CA LEU A 65 -9.09 -12.54 -20.97
C LEU A 65 -10.56 -12.14 -20.78
N LYS A 66 -10.90 -10.86 -20.88
CA LYS A 66 -12.31 -10.39 -20.86
C LYS A 66 -13.20 -11.00 -21.97
N LYS A 67 -12.59 -11.49 -23.06
CA LYS A 67 -13.30 -12.14 -24.18
C LYS A 67 -13.34 -13.66 -24.05
N ASP A 68 -12.74 -14.22 -23.01
CA ASP A 68 -12.73 -15.67 -22.78
C ASP A 68 -14.08 -16.11 -22.21
N THR A 69 -14.75 -17.00 -22.94
CA THR A 69 -16.10 -17.47 -22.61
C THR A 69 -16.14 -18.51 -21.49
N ARG A 70 -15.01 -18.93 -20.95
CA ARG A 70 -14.95 -19.92 -19.85
C ARG A 70 -15.24 -19.31 -18.49
N HIS A 71 -15.21 -17.99 -18.38
CA HIS A 71 -15.55 -17.25 -17.17
C HIS A 71 -16.24 -15.92 -17.47
N SER A 72 -16.93 -15.37 -16.50
CA SER A 72 -17.70 -14.13 -16.57
C SER A 72 -17.45 -13.24 -15.35
N ASN A 73 -18.16 -12.13 -15.26
CA ASN A 73 -18.13 -11.23 -14.10
C ASN A 73 -16.70 -10.85 -13.66
N MET A 74 -15.87 -10.50 -14.65
CA MET A 74 -14.48 -10.14 -14.40
C MET A 74 -14.38 -8.75 -13.74
N VAL A 75 -13.87 -8.72 -12.52
CA VAL A 75 -13.68 -7.50 -11.72
C VAL A 75 -12.19 -7.27 -11.49
N LYS A 76 -11.68 -6.14 -11.97
CA LYS A 76 -10.30 -5.71 -11.71
C LYS A 76 -10.21 -5.15 -10.28
N LEU A 77 -9.37 -5.72 -9.44
CA LEU A 77 -9.19 -5.33 -8.05
C LEU A 77 -8.04 -4.35 -7.88
N ILE A 78 -6.90 -4.65 -8.49
CA ILE A 78 -5.67 -3.85 -8.38
C ILE A 78 -5.04 -3.72 -9.77
N HIS A 79 -4.52 -2.55 -10.08
CA HIS A 79 -3.60 -2.32 -11.19
C HIS A 79 -2.62 -1.22 -10.79
N GLU A 80 -1.37 -1.60 -10.53
CA GLU A 80 -0.38 -0.70 -9.98
C GLU A 80 1.03 -1.02 -10.50
N PRO A 81 1.91 -0.02 -10.61
CA PRO A 81 3.31 -0.25 -10.88
C PRO A 81 3.98 -0.95 -9.70
N ILE A 82 4.96 -1.81 -10.02
CA ILE A 82 5.77 -2.54 -9.04
C ILE A 82 7.25 -2.35 -9.35
N ALA A 83 8.08 -2.31 -8.30
CA ALA A 83 9.54 -2.18 -8.46
C ALA A 83 10.18 -3.49 -8.94
N GLN A 84 9.62 -4.64 -8.55
CA GLN A 84 10.11 -5.97 -8.90
C GLN A 84 9.00 -7.01 -8.89
N ARG A 85 9.16 -8.07 -9.68
CA ARG A 85 8.22 -9.19 -9.71
C ARG A 85 8.32 -10.02 -8.45
N ARG A 86 7.19 -10.36 -7.86
CA ARG A 86 7.06 -11.29 -6.72
C ARG A 86 7.03 -12.74 -7.20
N PHE A 87 6.37 -12.96 -8.35
CA PHE A 87 6.18 -14.27 -8.96
C PHE A 87 7.12 -14.54 -10.12
N ALA A 88 8.33 -13.95 -10.13
CA ALA A 88 9.30 -14.02 -11.24
C ALA A 88 9.64 -15.45 -11.69
N LYS A 89 9.53 -16.44 -10.79
CA LYS A 89 9.82 -17.86 -11.09
C LYS A 89 8.63 -18.60 -11.71
N TRP A 90 7.44 -17.99 -11.78
CA TRP A 90 6.19 -18.63 -12.22
C TRP A 90 5.57 -17.92 -13.40
N SER A 91 5.63 -18.49 -14.59
CA SER A 91 4.88 -17.99 -15.74
C SER A 91 3.37 -18.03 -15.46
N MET A 92 2.90 -19.02 -14.68
CA MET A 92 1.57 -19.07 -14.06
C MET A 92 1.60 -20.15 -12.97
N GLY A 93 1.60 -19.74 -11.71
CA GLY A 93 1.33 -20.60 -10.56
C GLY A 93 -0.15 -21.00 -10.51
N LEU A 94 -0.47 -22.19 -10.01
CA LEU A 94 -1.85 -22.61 -9.75
C LEU A 94 -2.02 -23.04 -8.30
N ALA A 95 -3.08 -22.54 -7.66
CA ALA A 95 -3.50 -23.00 -6.34
C ALA A 95 -5.01 -23.27 -6.34
N ALA A 96 -5.39 -24.49 -5.98
CA ALA A 96 -6.79 -24.90 -5.80
C ALA A 96 -6.89 -25.93 -4.65
N PRO A 97 -6.65 -25.51 -3.39
CA PRO A 97 -6.49 -26.43 -2.26
C PRO A 97 -7.70 -27.35 -2.03
N LYS A 98 -8.92 -26.84 -2.25
CA LYS A 98 -10.15 -27.64 -2.04
C LYS A 98 -10.34 -28.75 -3.10
N LEU A 99 -9.67 -28.66 -4.24
CA LEU A 99 -9.74 -29.66 -5.31
C LEU A 99 -8.58 -30.66 -5.27
N GLY A 100 -7.62 -30.51 -4.35
CA GLY A 100 -6.46 -31.39 -4.24
C GLY A 100 -5.55 -31.39 -5.48
N VAL A 101 -5.56 -30.32 -6.28
CA VAL A 101 -4.79 -30.22 -7.52
C VAL A 101 -3.31 -30.13 -7.20
N GLN A 102 -2.56 -31.17 -7.54
CA GLN A 102 -1.10 -31.17 -7.54
C GLN A 102 -0.62 -30.94 -8.98
N SER A 103 0.18 -29.93 -9.19
CA SER A 103 0.67 -29.58 -10.53
C SER A 103 2.12 -30.01 -10.74
N GLU A 104 2.40 -30.68 -11.88
CA GLU A 104 3.74 -31.10 -12.29
C GLU A 104 4.56 -29.99 -12.98
N VAL A 105 3.95 -28.86 -13.33
CA VAL A 105 4.58 -27.80 -14.13
C VAL A 105 4.93 -26.59 -13.26
N GLY A 106 6.07 -26.64 -12.58
CA GLY A 106 6.67 -25.47 -11.89
C GLY A 106 5.86 -24.88 -10.74
N ILE A 107 4.86 -25.63 -10.24
CA ILE A 107 3.93 -25.19 -9.20
C ILE A 107 4.23 -26.00 -7.95
N VAL A 108 4.45 -25.31 -6.86
CA VAL A 108 4.50 -25.91 -5.54
C VAL A 108 3.15 -26.57 -5.30
N GLY A 109 3.12 -27.88 -5.10
CA GLY A 109 1.94 -28.63 -4.72
C GLY A 109 1.44 -28.20 -3.35
N LEU A 110 0.70 -27.10 -3.31
CA LEU A 110 0.16 -26.53 -2.09
C LEU A 110 -1.21 -27.14 -1.88
N SER A 111 -1.31 -28.01 -0.90
CA SER A 111 -2.54 -28.75 -0.58
C SER A 111 -3.49 -27.96 0.31
N THR A 112 -3.03 -26.87 0.91
CA THR A 112 -3.83 -26.01 1.80
C THR A 112 -3.55 -24.53 1.56
N TRP A 113 -4.53 -23.69 1.92
CA TRP A 113 -4.35 -22.23 1.94
C TRP A 113 -3.21 -21.79 2.85
N SER A 114 -3.03 -22.45 3.99
CA SER A 114 -1.93 -22.18 4.91
C SER A 114 -0.56 -22.43 4.28
N GLU A 115 -0.44 -23.47 3.46
CA GLU A 115 0.80 -23.76 2.71
C GLU A 115 1.06 -22.72 1.62
N LEU A 116 0.01 -22.27 0.91
CA LEU A 116 0.13 -21.17 -0.04
C LEU A 116 0.65 -19.90 0.64
N LEU A 117 0.02 -19.50 1.74
CA LEU A 117 0.39 -18.30 2.48
C LEU A 117 1.74 -18.43 3.19
N ALA A 118 2.17 -19.66 3.51
CA ALA A 118 3.49 -19.96 4.08
C ALA A 118 4.58 -20.19 3.03
N SER A 119 4.22 -20.24 1.72
CA SER A 119 5.18 -20.50 0.65
C SER A 119 6.25 -19.40 0.57
N HIS A 120 7.46 -19.79 0.16
CA HIS A 120 8.60 -18.86 0.07
C HIS A 120 8.32 -17.64 -0.83
N ALA A 121 7.42 -17.77 -1.80
CA ALA A 121 6.98 -16.67 -2.67
C ALA A 121 6.12 -15.63 -1.92
N LEU A 122 5.43 -16.04 -0.83
CA LEU A 122 4.56 -15.19 -0.03
C LEU A 122 5.11 -14.91 1.39
N GLN A 123 6.16 -15.61 1.83
CA GLN A 123 6.75 -15.42 3.17
C GLN A 123 7.32 -14.01 3.40
N ASN A 124 7.85 -13.39 2.35
CA ASN A 124 8.37 -12.02 2.41
C ASN A 124 7.28 -10.94 2.33
N LEU A 125 6.00 -11.34 2.27
CA LEU A 125 4.84 -10.48 2.09
C LEU A 125 4.08 -10.24 3.42
N THR A 126 4.75 -10.23 4.57
CA THR A 126 4.10 -10.10 5.89
C THR A 126 3.22 -8.87 6.06
N GLU A 127 3.42 -7.84 5.24
CA GLU A 127 2.58 -6.62 5.20
C GLU A 127 2.24 -6.25 3.75
N ASP A 128 2.12 -7.22 2.85
CA ASP A 128 1.89 -7.00 1.44
C ASP A 128 0.40 -7.01 1.11
N ARG A 129 -0.01 -6.05 0.31
CA ARG A 129 -1.35 -5.89 -0.21
C ARG A 129 -1.86 -7.11 -0.96
N VAL A 130 -1.00 -7.77 -1.74
CA VAL A 130 -1.33 -9.00 -2.47
C VAL A 130 -1.75 -10.10 -1.49
N ARG A 131 -1.01 -10.30 -0.42
CA ARG A 131 -1.33 -11.31 0.60
C ARG A 131 -2.71 -11.06 1.22
N THR A 132 -3.02 -9.80 1.55
CA THR A 132 -4.32 -9.45 2.15
C THR A 132 -5.47 -9.71 1.18
N VAL A 133 -5.30 -9.40 -0.12
CA VAL A 133 -6.30 -9.71 -1.15
C VAL A 133 -6.47 -11.21 -1.34
N LEU A 134 -5.36 -11.98 -1.32
CA LEU A 134 -5.42 -13.45 -1.36
C LEU A 134 -6.17 -14.01 -0.15
N ASP A 135 -5.91 -13.51 1.05
CA ASP A 135 -6.61 -13.87 2.29
C ASP A 135 -8.11 -13.54 2.18
N ALA A 136 -8.47 -12.35 1.74
CA ALA A 136 -9.86 -11.94 1.54
C ALA A 136 -10.59 -12.86 0.55
N PHE A 137 -9.93 -13.25 -0.54
CA PHE A 137 -10.48 -14.18 -1.51
C PHE A 137 -10.70 -15.59 -0.90
N THR A 138 -9.73 -16.11 -0.17
CA THR A 138 -9.83 -17.45 0.45
C THR A 138 -10.91 -17.53 1.53
N GLN A 139 -11.27 -16.39 2.13
CA GLN A 139 -12.38 -16.25 3.08
C GLN A 139 -13.74 -16.04 2.38
N GLY A 140 -13.79 -16.09 1.05
CA GLY A 140 -15.02 -15.97 0.27
C GLY A 140 -15.55 -14.54 0.13
N ARG A 141 -14.82 -13.52 0.56
CA ARG A 141 -15.30 -12.13 0.56
C ARG A 141 -15.56 -11.59 -0.85
N TRP A 142 -14.79 -12.06 -1.84
CA TRP A 142 -14.96 -11.69 -3.24
C TRP A 142 -15.99 -12.52 -4.00
N HIS A 143 -16.44 -13.68 -3.48
CA HIS A 143 -17.40 -14.54 -4.13
C HIS A 143 -18.75 -13.86 -4.33
N HIS A 144 -19.21 -13.07 -3.36
CA HIS A 144 -20.46 -12.32 -3.45
C HIS A 144 -20.39 -11.17 -4.47
N HIS A 145 -19.27 -10.51 -4.61
CA HIS A 145 -19.08 -9.39 -5.55
C HIS A 145 -19.04 -9.86 -7.00
N VAL A 146 -18.52 -11.05 -7.25
CA VAL A 146 -18.46 -11.66 -8.60
C VAL A 146 -19.83 -12.18 -9.05
N MET A 147 -20.71 -12.56 -8.11
CA MET A 147 -22.04 -13.07 -8.40
C MET A 147 -23.10 -11.98 -8.70
N MET A 148 -22.82 -10.71 -8.45
CA MET A 148 -23.71 -9.61 -8.83
C MET A 148 -23.52 -9.25 -10.29
N PRO A 149 -24.61 -9.12 -11.12
CA PRO A 149 -24.48 -8.64 -12.49
C PRO A 149 -23.85 -7.25 -12.48
N GLY A 150 -22.71 -7.12 -13.15
CA GLY A 150 -21.90 -5.92 -13.13
C GLY A 150 -22.61 -4.69 -13.67
N ALA A 151 -22.47 -3.58 -12.99
CA ALA A 151 -22.59 -2.28 -13.60
C ALA A 151 -21.41 -2.10 -14.57
N ASP A 152 -21.71 -1.90 -15.85
CA ASP A 152 -20.72 -1.65 -16.88
C ASP A 152 -19.84 -0.46 -16.49
N SER A 153 -18.57 -0.72 -16.25
CA SER A 153 -17.57 0.31 -16.02
C SER A 153 -17.33 1.07 -17.33
N VAL A 154 -17.67 2.35 -17.32
CA VAL A 154 -17.38 3.29 -18.41
C VAL A 154 -15.85 3.39 -18.60
N PRO A 155 -15.32 3.21 -19.81
CA PRO A 155 -13.89 3.30 -20.03
C PRO A 155 -13.44 4.76 -20.06
N HIS A 156 -12.62 5.16 -19.11
CA HIS A 156 -11.85 6.39 -19.21
C HIS A 156 -10.55 6.10 -19.95
N SER A 157 -10.56 6.39 -21.25
CA SER A 157 -9.35 6.41 -22.06
C SER A 157 -8.72 7.79 -22.01
N ARG A 158 -7.53 7.92 -21.43
CA ARG A 158 -6.61 9.01 -21.78
C ARG A 158 -5.21 8.47 -21.97
N SER A 159 -4.67 8.84 -23.13
CA SER A 159 -3.34 8.54 -23.63
C SER A 159 -2.27 9.17 -22.76
N ALA A 160 -1.38 8.36 -22.20
CA ALA A 160 -0.15 8.83 -21.59
C ALA A 160 0.94 8.97 -22.66
N LYS A 161 1.58 10.12 -22.71
CA LYS A 161 2.84 10.34 -23.43
C LYS A 161 3.99 9.90 -22.51
N ASP A 162 4.87 9.06 -23.05
CA ASP A 162 6.08 8.60 -22.36
C ASP A 162 7.01 9.77 -22.02
N PRO A 163 7.54 9.84 -20.80
CA PRO A 163 8.72 10.65 -20.51
C PRO A 163 9.98 9.79 -20.54
N GLU A 164 10.95 10.25 -21.30
CA GLU A 164 12.29 9.67 -21.39
C GLU A 164 13.04 9.67 -20.05
N LEU A 165 13.72 8.56 -19.83
CA LEU A 165 14.54 8.29 -18.66
C LEU A 165 15.80 9.16 -18.67
N PHE A 166 15.98 10.03 -17.68
CA PHE A 166 17.23 10.76 -17.49
C PHE A 166 17.87 10.36 -16.14
N ILE A 167 18.95 9.59 -16.23
CA ILE A 167 19.83 9.29 -15.09
C ILE A 167 20.92 10.34 -15.05
N ALA A 168 20.96 11.15 -14.00
CA ALA A 168 22.13 11.95 -13.68
C ALA A 168 22.26 12.14 -12.16
N GLY A 169 23.30 11.52 -11.60
CA GLY A 169 23.72 11.79 -10.23
C GLY A 169 24.13 13.25 -10.05
N ARG A 170 23.41 13.97 -9.21
CA ARG A 170 23.79 15.32 -8.77
C ARG A 170 23.82 15.39 -7.26
N HIS A 171 24.95 15.89 -6.72
CA HIS A 171 25.10 16.32 -5.36
C HIS A 171 24.02 17.38 -5.02
N LEU A 172 23.51 17.34 -3.77
CA LEU A 172 22.65 18.40 -3.24
C LEU A 172 23.27 19.77 -3.58
N SER A 173 22.51 20.60 -4.30
CA SER A 173 23.01 21.93 -4.67
C SER A 173 23.28 22.77 -3.41
N PRO A 174 24.23 23.70 -3.47
CA PRO A 174 24.53 24.61 -2.33
C PRO A 174 23.29 25.37 -1.84
N GLU A 175 22.34 25.65 -2.73
CA GLU A 175 21.08 26.32 -2.44
C GLU A 175 20.19 25.55 -1.46
N TYR A 176 20.15 24.21 -1.56
CA TYR A 176 19.43 23.38 -0.62
C TYR A 176 20.06 23.37 0.78
N ARG A 177 21.39 23.49 0.89
CA ARG A 177 22.08 23.61 2.17
C ARG A 177 21.78 24.93 2.90
N ALA A 178 21.53 26.00 2.17
CA ALA A 178 21.26 27.32 2.74
C ALA A 178 19.86 27.44 3.35
N LEU A 179 18.93 26.53 3.00
CA LEU A 179 17.56 26.54 3.51
C LEU A 179 17.40 25.82 4.85
N LEU A 180 18.34 24.98 5.24
CA LEU A 180 18.31 24.33 6.56
C LEU A 180 18.91 25.30 7.60
N PRO A 181 18.20 25.57 8.73
CA PRO A 181 18.81 26.25 9.87
C PRO A 181 20.09 25.53 10.27
N ALA A 182 21.04 26.23 10.85
CA ALA A 182 22.31 25.65 11.30
C ALA A 182 22.12 24.45 12.27
N SER A 183 20.94 24.35 12.90
CA SER A 183 20.50 23.22 13.75
C SER A 183 19.51 22.26 13.08
N GLY A 184 19.08 22.50 11.83
CA GLY A 184 18.07 21.69 11.10
C GLY A 184 16.70 21.57 11.81
N PRO A 185 15.62 21.16 11.11
CA PRO A 185 14.38 20.81 11.77
C PRO A 185 14.57 19.52 12.58
N LEU A 186 13.96 19.48 13.78
CA LEU A 186 13.93 18.29 14.63
C LEU A 186 12.73 17.41 14.29
N PHE A 187 12.80 16.16 14.72
CA PHE A 187 11.69 15.21 14.56
C PHE A 187 11.43 14.46 15.86
N ALA A 188 10.17 14.33 16.19
CA ALA A 188 9.71 13.38 17.19
C ALA A 188 9.22 12.12 16.48
N TYR A 189 9.53 10.95 17.04
CA TYR A 189 9.14 9.67 16.46
C TYR A 189 8.08 9.02 17.31
N GLN A 190 6.98 8.59 16.68
CA GLN A 190 5.93 7.86 17.37
C GLN A 190 5.75 6.47 16.73
N PRO A 191 5.75 5.38 17.52
CA PRO A 191 5.61 4.03 16.99
C PRO A 191 4.17 3.76 16.54
N ILE A 192 4.04 3.14 15.36
CA ILE A 192 2.86 2.44 14.90
C ILE A 192 3.13 0.96 15.13
N VAL A 193 2.32 0.31 15.95
CA VAL A 193 2.55 -1.08 16.34
C VAL A 193 1.57 -2.04 15.68
N ASP A 194 2.05 -3.22 15.33
CA ASP A 194 1.25 -4.34 14.83
C ASP A 194 1.09 -5.38 15.97
N PHE A 195 -0.14 -5.57 16.41
CA PHE A 195 -0.44 -6.47 17.53
C PHE A 195 -0.41 -7.95 17.19
N GLN A 196 -0.63 -8.30 15.93
CA GLN A 196 -0.57 -9.69 15.49
C GLN A 196 0.88 -10.20 15.53
N THR A 197 1.80 -9.37 15.04
CA THR A 197 3.23 -9.72 15.01
C THR A 197 3.98 -9.30 16.28
N ARG A 198 3.38 -8.48 17.14
CA ARG A 198 4.00 -7.85 18.30
C ARG A 198 5.29 -7.11 17.95
N ARG A 199 5.24 -6.32 16.88
CA ARG A 199 6.38 -5.52 16.38
C ARG A 199 5.97 -4.08 16.12
N VAL A 200 6.96 -3.19 16.14
CA VAL A 200 6.81 -1.85 15.59
C VAL A 200 6.79 -1.99 14.06
N SER A 201 5.67 -1.65 13.45
CA SER A 201 5.46 -1.69 12.00
C SER A 201 6.17 -0.53 11.30
N SER A 202 6.08 0.67 11.88
CA SER A 202 6.76 1.87 11.43
C SER A 202 6.88 2.88 12.57
N TYR A 203 7.78 3.86 12.40
CA TYR A 203 7.75 5.08 13.19
C TYR A 203 7.26 6.23 12.32
N GLU A 204 6.31 7.02 12.81
CA GLU A 204 5.96 8.28 12.18
C GLU A 204 6.92 9.38 12.64
N ALA A 205 7.50 10.08 11.66
CA ALA A 205 8.40 11.20 11.89
C ALA A 205 7.61 12.51 11.90
N LEU A 206 7.42 13.07 13.08
CA LEU A 206 6.65 14.28 13.34
C LEU A 206 7.56 15.48 13.40
N LEU A 207 7.46 16.39 12.44
CA LEU A 207 8.26 17.63 12.35
C LEU A 207 8.12 18.46 13.63
N ARG A 208 9.26 18.96 14.11
CA ARG A 208 9.35 19.91 15.24
C ARG A 208 10.35 21.00 14.90
N GLY A 209 10.09 22.19 15.38
CA GLY A 209 11.08 23.26 15.34
C GLY A 209 12.19 23.06 16.39
N PRO A 210 13.28 23.87 16.31
CA PRO A 210 14.43 23.74 17.20
C PRO A 210 14.10 23.87 18.70
N ALA A 211 13.05 24.62 19.06
CA ALA A 211 12.56 24.78 20.43
C ALA A 211 11.33 23.88 20.72
N GLY A 212 11.01 22.90 19.84
CA GLY A 212 9.87 22.00 19.98
C GLY A 212 8.58 22.53 19.38
N GLU A 213 8.63 23.55 18.53
CA GLU A 213 7.47 24.15 17.87
C GLU A 213 6.69 23.10 17.04
N SER A 214 5.39 23.35 16.90
CA SER A 214 4.50 22.46 16.14
C SER A 214 4.83 22.47 14.64
N PRO A 215 4.45 21.41 13.89
CA PRO A 215 4.60 21.37 12.43
C PRO A 215 3.98 22.60 11.75
N HIS A 216 2.78 22.99 12.17
CA HIS A 216 2.08 24.16 11.64
C HIS A 216 2.89 25.45 11.80
N SER A 217 3.52 25.65 12.96
CA SER A 217 4.35 26.83 13.22
C SER A 217 5.61 26.83 12.35
N VAL A 218 6.24 25.66 12.15
CA VAL A 218 7.46 25.52 11.34
C VAL A 218 7.16 25.74 9.86
N LEU A 219 6.12 25.05 9.33
CA LEU A 219 5.72 25.15 7.93
C LEU A 219 5.17 26.54 7.60
N GLY A 220 4.45 27.16 8.54
CA GLY A 220 3.88 28.51 8.39
C GLY A 220 4.92 29.63 8.21
N ALA A 221 6.21 29.36 8.47
CA ALA A 221 7.30 30.28 8.17
C ALA A 221 7.66 30.33 6.68
N PHE A 222 7.13 29.40 5.86
CA PHE A 222 7.42 29.27 4.43
C PHE A 222 6.14 29.39 3.61
N SER A 223 6.26 29.76 2.34
CA SER A 223 5.14 29.85 1.40
C SER A 223 5.58 29.51 -0.02
N GLY A 224 4.63 29.12 -0.88
CA GLY A 224 4.88 28.82 -2.28
C GLY A 224 6.00 27.79 -2.49
N GLU A 225 6.88 28.01 -3.45
CA GLU A 225 7.97 27.09 -3.79
C GLU A 225 8.93 26.83 -2.62
N ALA A 226 9.17 27.84 -1.77
CA ALA A 226 10.03 27.70 -0.59
C ALA A 226 9.44 26.69 0.43
N LEU A 227 8.11 26.63 0.58
CA LEU A 227 7.43 25.66 1.42
C LEU A 227 7.63 24.23 0.88
N HIS A 228 7.40 24.00 -0.40
CA HIS A 228 7.55 22.68 -1.00
C HIS A 228 8.99 22.18 -0.96
N ARG A 229 9.93 23.09 -1.19
CA ARG A 229 11.36 22.80 -1.08
C ARG A 229 11.78 22.47 0.36
N PHE A 230 11.31 23.25 1.34
CA PHE A 230 11.56 22.98 2.77
C PHE A 230 10.94 21.63 3.16
N ASP A 231 9.72 21.34 2.72
CA ASP A 231 9.05 20.09 3.01
C ASP A 231 9.89 18.89 2.55
N LEU A 232 10.34 18.85 1.29
CA LEU A 232 11.23 17.78 0.78
C LEU A 232 12.55 17.70 1.58
N MET A 233 13.20 18.85 1.84
CA MET A 233 14.46 18.88 2.57
C MET A 233 14.34 18.42 4.02
N SER A 234 13.21 18.66 4.66
CA SER A 234 12.96 18.23 6.04
C SER A 234 13.03 16.70 6.18
N LYS A 235 12.68 15.94 5.11
CA LYS A 235 12.73 14.46 5.11
C LYS A 235 14.18 13.95 5.25
N VAL A 236 15.15 14.69 4.73
CA VAL A 236 16.59 14.33 4.91
C VAL A 236 16.96 14.37 6.39
N SER A 237 16.48 15.37 7.13
CA SER A 237 16.71 15.44 8.58
C SER A 237 16.03 14.31 9.33
N ALA A 238 14.78 13.98 8.97
CA ALA A 238 14.05 12.84 9.54
C ALA A 238 14.82 11.52 9.33
N LEU A 239 15.28 11.26 8.10
CA LEU A 239 16.05 10.07 7.75
C LEU A 239 17.40 10.01 8.49
N SER A 240 18.10 11.14 8.58
CA SER A 240 19.38 11.25 9.27
C SER A 240 19.26 10.92 10.76
N ILE A 241 18.26 11.50 11.44
CA ILE A 241 18.01 11.23 12.86
C ILE A 241 17.58 9.77 13.07
N ALA A 242 16.66 9.24 12.24
CA ALA A 242 16.21 7.85 12.33
C ALA A 242 17.36 6.86 12.13
N GLN A 243 18.31 7.14 11.23
CA GLN A 243 19.53 6.35 11.03
C GLN A 243 20.38 6.32 12.30
N GLN A 244 20.60 7.49 12.92
CA GLN A 244 21.38 7.60 14.17
C GLN A 244 20.73 6.84 15.33
N LEU A 245 19.38 6.78 15.35
CA LEU A 245 18.61 6.05 16.33
C LEU A 245 18.59 4.53 16.09
N GLY A 246 19.05 4.07 14.93
CA GLY A 246 19.28 2.65 14.62
C GLY A 246 17.99 1.83 14.46
N THR A 247 16.92 2.41 13.89
CA THR A 247 15.68 1.65 13.67
C THR A 247 15.74 0.75 12.45
N ASP A 248 15.23 -0.48 12.58
CA ASP A 248 14.98 -1.41 11.46
C ASP A 248 13.52 -1.34 10.95
N ALA A 249 12.64 -0.62 11.65
CA ALA A 249 11.26 -0.43 11.23
C ALA A 249 11.17 0.52 10.02
N ARG A 250 9.99 0.53 9.37
CA ARG A 250 9.68 1.52 8.33
C ARG A 250 9.61 2.91 8.93
N LEU A 251 9.78 3.92 8.08
CA LEU A 251 9.65 5.31 8.44
C LEU A 251 8.50 5.94 7.65
N SER A 252 7.51 6.45 8.35
CA SER A 252 6.41 7.23 7.81
C SER A 252 6.78 8.71 7.83
N LEU A 253 6.67 9.36 6.68
CA LEU A 253 7.07 10.75 6.45
C LEU A 253 5.86 11.53 5.91
N ASN A 254 5.35 12.47 6.70
CA ASN A 254 4.32 13.40 6.25
C ASN A 254 4.84 14.23 5.08
N LEU A 255 4.07 14.38 4.02
CA LEU A 255 4.48 15.04 2.78
C LEU A 255 3.34 15.86 2.20
N LEU A 256 3.61 17.11 1.85
CA LEU A 256 2.69 17.91 1.06
C LEU A 256 2.65 17.39 -0.38
N PRO A 257 1.49 16.99 -0.94
CA PRO A 257 1.41 16.48 -2.32
C PRO A 257 2.00 17.42 -3.35
N GLN A 258 1.82 18.73 -3.15
CA GLN A 258 2.39 19.76 -4.02
C GLN A 258 3.92 19.71 -4.08
N SER A 259 4.59 19.18 -3.06
CA SER A 259 6.05 19.01 -3.06
C SER A 259 6.50 17.95 -4.11
N LEU A 260 5.65 16.94 -4.40
CA LEU A 260 5.91 15.98 -5.48
C LEU A 260 5.53 16.52 -6.87
N LEU A 261 4.55 17.44 -6.91
CA LEU A 261 4.04 17.99 -8.17
C LEU A 261 4.89 19.15 -8.67
N ALA A 262 5.45 19.95 -7.76
CA ALA A 262 6.27 21.12 -8.09
C ALA A 262 7.66 20.76 -8.63
N ASP A 263 8.18 19.56 -8.30
CA ASP A 263 9.52 19.12 -8.74
C ASP A 263 9.43 17.69 -9.34
N ALA A 264 9.69 17.58 -10.63
CA ALA A 264 9.71 16.30 -11.34
C ALA A 264 10.73 15.30 -10.77
N ASN A 265 11.78 15.79 -10.10
CA ASN A 265 12.83 14.97 -9.49
C ASN A 265 12.59 14.67 -8.00
N ALA A 266 11.48 15.10 -7.42
CA ALA A 266 11.20 14.96 -5.99
C ALA A 266 11.26 13.48 -5.53
N VAL A 267 10.74 12.55 -6.32
CA VAL A 267 10.77 11.12 -6.02
C VAL A 267 12.19 10.59 -6.03
N ASP A 268 12.99 10.92 -7.04
CA ASP A 268 14.41 10.51 -7.13
C ASP A 268 15.23 11.10 -5.98
N PHE A 269 14.93 12.35 -5.62
CA PHE A 269 15.54 13.01 -4.46
C PHE A 269 15.27 12.23 -3.17
N LEU A 270 14.02 11.82 -2.91
CA LEU A 270 13.64 11.05 -1.72
C LEU A 270 14.30 9.67 -1.70
N VAL A 271 14.36 8.97 -2.85
CA VAL A 271 15.06 7.68 -2.97
C VAL A 271 16.54 7.83 -2.63
N GLN A 272 17.20 8.84 -3.20
CA GLN A 272 18.61 9.09 -2.93
C GLN A 272 18.85 9.49 -1.47
N ALA A 273 17.98 10.30 -0.88
CA ALA A 273 18.05 10.66 0.52
C ALA A 273 17.91 9.43 1.42
N ALA A 274 16.92 8.57 1.15
CA ALA A 274 16.72 7.32 1.87
C ALA A 274 17.97 6.43 1.79
N ALA A 275 18.48 6.18 0.59
CA ALA A 275 19.66 5.34 0.37
C ALA A 275 20.91 5.87 1.11
N ARG A 276 21.14 7.20 1.13
CA ARG A 276 22.26 7.82 1.87
C ARG A 276 22.20 7.58 3.37
N HIS A 277 21.00 7.40 3.91
CA HIS A 277 20.77 7.16 5.32
C HIS A 277 20.46 5.68 5.64
N GLY A 278 20.77 4.75 4.72
CA GLY A 278 20.66 3.32 4.94
C GLY A 278 19.23 2.78 4.92
N PHE A 279 18.28 3.53 4.33
CA PHE A 279 16.91 3.07 4.13
C PHE A 279 16.70 2.60 2.69
N THR A 280 16.17 1.40 2.52
CA THR A 280 15.66 0.94 1.23
C THR A 280 14.31 1.61 0.93
N PRO A 281 13.92 1.82 -0.35
CA PRO A 281 12.66 2.49 -0.68
C PRO A 281 11.43 1.85 -0.03
N ASP A 282 11.36 0.52 0.07
CA ASP A 282 10.25 -0.23 0.67
C ASP A 282 10.09 0.01 2.19
N ARG A 283 11.10 0.62 2.83
CA ARG A 283 11.05 1.07 4.22
C ARG A 283 10.50 2.49 4.38
N ILE A 284 10.22 3.21 3.29
CA ILE A 284 9.67 4.58 3.31
C ILE A 284 8.19 4.53 2.99
N VAL A 285 7.39 5.19 3.84
CA VAL A 285 5.96 5.42 3.64
C VAL A 285 5.75 6.93 3.58
N LEU A 286 5.26 7.43 2.47
CA LEU A 286 4.88 8.85 2.35
C LEU A 286 3.42 8.98 2.78
N GLU A 287 3.15 9.81 3.78
CA GLU A 287 1.82 10.07 4.32
C GLU A 287 1.31 11.41 3.82
N VAL A 288 0.09 11.43 3.30
CA VAL A 288 -0.60 12.63 2.80
C VAL A 288 -1.99 12.68 3.43
N THR A 289 -2.45 13.87 3.77
CA THR A 289 -3.78 14.02 4.35
C THR A 289 -4.89 13.80 3.32
N GLU A 290 -6.07 13.42 3.80
CA GLU A 290 -7.27 13.24 2.97
C GLU A 290 -7.59 14.48 2.13
N GLU A 291 -7.57 15.68 2.75
CA GLU A 291 -7.90 16.94 2.07
C GLU A 291 -6.90 17.32 0.97
N GLU A 292 -5.62 17.09 1.20
CA GLU A 292 -4.55 17.43 0.26
C GLU A 292 -4.57 16.52 -0.98
N ALA A 293 -4.95 15.24 -0.81
CA ALA A 293 -5.03 14.27 -1.91
C ALA A 293 -6.11 14.63 -2.94
N ILE A 294 -7.13 15.42 -2.56
CA ILE A 294 -8.29 15.76 -3.41
C ILE A 294 -8.05 16.99 -4.29
N THR A 295 -7.09 17.85 -3.95
CA THR A 295 -6.93 19.14 -4.63
C THR A 295 -6.68 18.98 -6.13
N ASP A 296 -5.98 17.92 -6.56
CA ASP A 296 -5.79 17.51 -7.97
C ASP A 296 -5.63 15.99 -8.06
N PRO A 297 -6.75 15.23 -8.13
CA PRO A 297 -6.73 13.76 -8.07
C PRO A 297 -5.93 13.11 -9.20
N ASP A 298 -5.99 13.63 -10.42
CA ASP A 298 -5.30 13.04 -11.58
C ASP A 298 -3.77 13.20 -11.44
N MET A 299 -3.32 14.41 -11.13
CA MET A 299 -1.89 14.68 -10.91
C MET A 299 -1.36 13.92 -9.69
N PHE A 300 -2.16 13.82 -8.63
CA PHE A 300 -1.81 13.06 -7.45
C PHE A 300 -1.68 11.56 -7.75
N ALA A 301 -2.62 10.97 -8.50
CA ALA A 301 -2.56 9.58 -8.93
C ALA A 301 -1.27 9.27 -9.72
N ASP A 302 -0.84 10.18 -10.59
CA ASP A 302 0.41 10.01 -11.34
C ASP A 302 1.66 10.15 -10.46
N ALA A 303 1.64 11.05 -9.48
CA ALA A 303 2.73 11.16 -8.49
C ALA A 303 2.85 9.87 -7.66
N VAL A 304 1.73 9.30 -7.24
CA VAL A 304 1.70 8.02 -6.50
C VAL A 304 2.25 6.87 -7.34
N LYS A 305 1.92 6.80 -8.63
CA LYS A 305 2.51 5.78 -9.52
C LYS A 305 4.04 5.89 -9.57
N ARG A 306 4.58 7.12 -9.62
CA ARG A 306 6.04 7.34 -9.57
C ARG A 306 6.65 6.90 -8.25
N VAL A 307 6.02 7.24 -7.12
CA VAL A 307 6.45 6.83 -5.78
C VAL A 307 6.50 5.30 -5.67
N ARG A 308 5.45 4.60 -6.11
CA ARG A 308 5.38 3.14 -6.09
C ARG A 308 6.38 2.48 -7.04
N SER A 309 6.56 3.04 -8.24
CA SER A 309 7.57 2.54 -9.20
C SER A 309 8.98 2.63 -8.63
N ALA A 310 9.24 3.58 -7.75
CA ALA A 310 10.49 3.71 -7.00
C ALA A 310 10.59 2.75 -5.80
N GLY A 311 9.54 1.96 -5.51
CA GLY A 311 9.49 0.98 -4.42
C GLY A 311 9.06 1.55 -3.06
N MET A 312 8.71 2.83 -2.97
CA MET A 312 8.16 3.46 -1.77
C MET A 312 6.66 3.18 -1.64
N ARG A 313 6.11 3.43 -0.46
CA ARG A 313 4.68 3.24 -0.14
C ARG A 313 4.00 4.58 0.10
N VAL A 314 2.66 4.60 -0.06
CA VAL A 314 1.84 5.78 0.21
C VAL A 314 0.75 5.45 1.22
N ALA A 315 0.55 6.34 2.17
CA ALA A 315 -0.55 6.27 3.13
C ALA A 315 -1.44 7.51 3.01
N ILE A 316 -2.74 7.32 3.24
CA ILE A 316 -3.67 8.42 3.50
C ILE A 316 -3.76 8.60 5.01
N ASP A 317 -3.55 9.83 5.44
CA ASP A 317 -3.61 10.27 6.84
C ASP A 317 -4.90 11.03 7.14
N ASP A 318 -5.26 11.11 8.43
CA ASP A 318 -6.44 11.82 8.94
C ASP A 318 -7.78 11.41 8.28
N PHE A 319 -7.89 10.12 7.83
CA PHE A 319 -9.08 9.68 7.12
C PHE A 319 -10.32 9.71 8.00
N GLY A 320 -11.32 10.47 7.52
CA GLY A 320 -12.60 10.69 8.19
C GLY A 320 -12.67 11.97 9.03
N ALA A 321 -11.61 12.78 9.06
CA ALA A 321 -11.66 14.17 9.57
C ALA A 321 -12.18 15.14 8.51
N GLY A 322 -12.04 14.80 7.22
CA GLY A 322 -12.42 15.63 6.07
C GLY A 322 -13.70 15.15 5.36
N PHE A 323 -13.91 15.65 4.13
CA PHE A 323 -15.09 15.40 3.29
C PHE A 323 -14.81 14.54 2.04
N ALA A 324 -13.59 14.01 1.85
CA ALA A 324 -13.18 13.31 0.63
C ALA A 324 -13.90 11.99 0.41
N GLY A 325 -14.17 11.30 1.46
CA GLY A 325 -14.96 10.08 1.45
C GLY A 325 -14.31 8.91 0.69
N LEU A 326 -15.13 7.86 0.50
CA LEU A 326 -14.70 6.59 -0.12
C LEU A 326 -14.33 6.70 -1.61
N SER A 327 -14.71 7.78 -2.31
CA SER A 327 -14.37 7.96 -3.73
C SER A 327 -12.86 8.05 -3.95
N LEU A 328 -12.14 8.74 -3.07
CA LEU A 328 -10.67 8.81 -3.11
C LEU A 328 -10.03 7.41 -3.07
N LEU A 329 -10.58 6.51 -2.23
CA LEU A 329 -10.08 5.15 -2.10
C LEU A 329 -10.41 4.27 -3.31
N ALA A 330 -11.44 4.59 -4.08
CA ALA A 330 -11.79 3.88 -5.30
C ALA A 330 -10.81 4.21 -6.44
N ASP A 331 -10.44 5.48 -6.57
CA ASP A 331 -9.55 5.97 -7.62
C ASP A 331 -8.07 5.81 -7.23
N PHE A 332 -7.77 6.08 -5.98
CA PHE A 332 -6.44 5.98 -5.38
C PHE A 332 -6.43 4.97 -4.24
N GLN A 333 -5.96 3.77 -4.49
CA GLN A 333 -5.86 2.72 -3.49
C GLN A 333 -4.52 2.84 -2.73
N PRO A 334 -4.45 3.47 -1.54
CA PRO A 334 -3.21 3.62 -0.78
C PRO A 334 -2.68 2.27 -0.29
N ASP A 335 -1.42 2.20 0.10
CA ASP A 335 -0.87 1.01 0.77
C ASP A 335 -1.32 0.93 2.23
N LYS A 336 -1.61 2.09 2.83
CA LYS A 336 -2.04 2.22 4.22
C LYS A 336 -3.10 3.33 4.35
N LEU A 337 -4.06 3.12 5.22
CA LEU A 337 -5.07 4.11 5.61
C LEU A 337 -5.00 4.30 7.12
N LYS A 338 -4.89 5.55 7.58
CA LYS A 338 -4.87 5.93 9.00
C LYS A 338 -6.23 6.54 9.35
N ILE A 339 -6.99 5.87 10.23
CA ILE A 339 -8.29 6.35 10.71
C ILE A 339 -8.03 7.41 11.77
N ASP A 340 -8.52 8.61 11.53
CA ASP A 340 -8.34 9.76 12.39
C ASP A 340 -8.91 9.55 13.80
N ARG A 341 -8.31 10.22 14.76
CA ARG A 341 -8.70 10.19 16.16
C ARG A 341 -10.17 10.58 16.39
N CYS A 342 -10.75 11.47 15.58
CA CYS A 342 -12.15 11.89 15.75
C CYS A 342 -13.14 10.73 15.59
N ILE A 343 -12.78 9.70 14.81
CA ILE A 343 -13.56 8.46 14.67
C ILE A 343 -13.18 7.44 15.74
N VAL A 344 -11.88 7.36 16.09
CA VAL A 344 -11.35 6.37 17.04
C VAL A 344 -11.74 6.66 18.48
N GLN A 345 -11.75 7.94 18.87
CA GLN A 345 -12.02 8.36 20.25
C GLN A 345 -13.41 7.90 20.72
N ASN A 346 -13.47 7.18 21.85
CA ASN A 346 -14.70 6.61 22.42
C ASN A 346 -15.47 5.69 21.46
N VAL A 347 -14.79 5.05 20.51
CA VAL A 347 -15.40 4.13 19.54
C VAL A 347 -16.13 2.98 20.23
N HIS A 348 -15.64 2.51 21.38
CA HIS A 348 -16.22 1.40 22.15
C HIS A 348 -17.62 1.72 22.69
N GLU A 349 -18.00 3.01 22.81
CA GLU A 349 -19.29 3.46 23.29
C GLU A 349 -20.22 4.03 22.20
N SER A 350 -19.72 4.23 20.97
CA SER A 350 -20.43 4.93 19.88
C SER A 350 -20.81 4.00 18.73
N GLY A 351 -22.08 3.59 18.68
CA GLY A 351 -22.62 2.77 17.56
C GLY A 351 -22.33 3.33 16.17
N PRO A 352 -22.54 4.65 15.89
CA PRO A 352 -22.20 5.24 14.60
C PRO A 352 -20.71 5.12 14.25
N ARG A 353 -19.79 5.42 15.20
CA ARG A 353 -18.33 5.26 14.97
C ARG A 353 -17.96 3.81 14.74
N GLN A 354 -18.56 2.87 15.48
CA GLN A 354 -18.38 1.44 15.28
C GLN A 354 -18.77 0.99 13.87
N ALA A 355 -19.90 1.47 13.35
CA ALA A 355 -20.35 1.16 12.01
C ALA A 355 -19.38 1.69 10.95
N ILE A 356 -18.90 2.94 11.10
CA ILE A 356 -17.91 3.55 10.20
C ILE A 356 -16.60 2.75 10.21
N VAL A 357 -16.02 2.47 11.37
CA VAL A 357 -14.75 1.72 11.47
C VAL A 357 -14.88 0.35 10.83
N ARG A 358 -15.97 -0.39 11.08
CA ARG A 358 -16.20 -1.71 10.46
C ARG A 358 -16.29 -1.62 8.95
N ALA A 359 -16.99 -0.62 8.41
CA ALA A 359 -17.09 -0.41 6.96
C ALA A 359 -15.71 -0.11 6.34
N ILE A 360 -14.91 0.75 6.98
CA ILE A 360 -13.54 1.08 6.54
C ILE A 360 -12.66 -0.17 6.58
N VAL A 361 -12.68 -0.93 7.68
CA VAL A 361 -11.86 -2.14 7.85
C VAL A 361 -12.22 -3.17 6.78
N GLU A 362 -13.52 -3.42 6.55
CA GLU A 362 -13.98 -4.36 5.53
C GLU A 362 -13.55 -3.94 4.12
N PHE A 363 -13.77 -2.67 3.78
CA PHE A 363 -13.36 -2.12 2.50
C PHE A 363 -11.84 -2.25 2.29
N CYS A 364 -11.06 -1.81 3.26
CA CYS A 364 -9.60 -1.86 3.19
C CYS A 364 -9.07 -3.29 3.12
N TYR A 365 -9.68 -4.21 3.87
CA TYR A 365 -9.32 -5.63 3.83
C TYR A 365 -9.52 -6.22 2.44
N CYS A 366 -10.67 -5.97 1.80
CA CYS A 366 -10.96 -6.43 0.45
C CYS A 366 -9.94 -5.93 -0.60
N LEU A 367 -9.42 -4.72 -0.43
CA LEU A 367 -8.45 -4.10 -1.36
C LEU A 367 -6.98 -4.27 -0.93
N GLY A 368 -6.72 -4.99 0.15
CA GLY A 368 -5.38 -5.19 0.67
C GLY A 368 -4.72 -3.93 1.25
N ILE A 369 -5.53 -2.95 1.66
CA ILE A 369 -5.07 -1.71 2.28
C ILE A 369 -4.85 -1.95 3.77
N ALA A 370 -3.67 -1.63 4.29
CA ALA A 370 -3.40 -1.75 5.72
C ALA A 370 -4.10 -0.64 6.49
N VAL A 371 -4.87 -1.00 7.55
CA VAL A 371 -5.55 -0.03 8.40
C VAL A 371 -4.74 0.25 9.67
N VAL A 372 -4.60 1.52 10.02
CA VAL A 372 -4.06 2.01 11.29
C VAL A 372 -5.13 2.82 12.00
N ALA A 373 -5.38 2.59 13.28
CA ALA A 373 -6.19 3.49 14.10
C ALA A 373 -5.27 4.44 14.87
N GLU A 374 -5.58 5.73 14.78
CA GLU A 374 -4.79 6.79 15.39
C GLU A 374 -5.41 7.31 16.69
N GLY A 375 -4.56 7.91 17.52
CA GLY A 375 -5.00 8.56 18.75
C GLY A 375 -5.65 7.61 19.75
N VAL A 376 -5.28 6.32 19.75
CA VAL A 376 -5.77 5.35 20.72
C VAL A 376 -5.18 5.68 22.10
N GLU A 377 -6.04 6.00 23.06
CA GLU A 377 -5.64 6.45 24.40
C GLU A 377 -6.07 5.50 25.51
N THR A 378 -7.13 4.68 25.29
CA THR A 378 -7.70 3.81 26.30
C THR A 378 -7.62 2.33 25.93
N VAL A 379 -7.64 1.46 26.94
CA VAL A 379 -7.66 0.00 26.74
C VAL A 379 -8.98 -0.45 26.12
N GLU A 380 -10.06 0.23 26.42
CA GLU A 380 -11.40 -0.03 25.88
C GLU A 380 -11.47 0.23 24.38
N GLU A 381 -10.95 1.37 23.92
CA GLU A 381 -10.79 1.67 22.48
C GLU A 381 -9.95 0.60 21.78
N PHE A 382 -8.78 0.29 22.34
CA PHE A 382 -7.88 -0.73 21.82
C PHE A 382 -8.57 -2.10 21.69
N ASN A 383 -9.23 -2.57 22.73
CA ASN A 383 -9.89 -3.86 22.72
C ASN A 383 -11.00 -3.90 21.65
N TRP A 384 -11.79 -2.83 21.54
CA TRP A 384 -12.84 -2.75 20.54
C TRP A 384 -12.26 -2.76 19.11
N LEU A 385 -11.25 -1.93 18.82
CA LEU A 385 -10.59 -1.85 17.54
C LEU A 385 -10.00 -3.19 17.10
N ARG A 386 -9.35 -3.89 18.02
CA ARG A 386 -8.80 -5.23 17.80
C ARG A 386 -9.89 -6.22 17.39
N HIS A 387 -11.03 -6.23 18.08
CA HIS A 387 -12.18 -7.08 17.73
C HIS A 387 -12.83 -6.68 16.40
N ALA A 388 -12.74 -5.41 16.01
CA ALA A 388 -13.20 -4.92 14.72
C ALA A 388 -12.24 -5.28 13.56
N GLY A 389 -11.07 -5.88 13.83
CA GLY A 389 -10.10 -6.29 12.82
C GLY A 389 -8.98 -5.28 12.54
N VAL A 390 -8.88 -4.19 13.32
CA VAL A 390 -7.76 -3.26 13.24
C VAL A 390 -6.55 -3.87 13.93
N ASN A 391 -5.51 -4.16 13.17
CA ASN A 391 -4.31 -4.81 13.70
C ASN A 391 -3.17 -3.83 14.02
N ARG A 392 -3.22 -2.62 13.48
CA ARG A 392 -2.20 -1.59 13.72
C ARG A 392 -2.81 -0.40 14.40
N ILE A 393 -2.11 0.08 15.41
CA ILE A 393 -2.54 1.26 16.17
C ILE A 393 -1.36 2.19 16.46
N GLN A 394 -1.72 3.45 16.65
CA GLN A 394 -0.88 4.53 17.13
C GLN A 394 -1.64 5.33 18.19
N GLY A 395 -0.98 5.74 19.25
CA GLY A 395 -1.61 6.56 20.26
C GLY A 395 -0.87 6.54 21.60
N TYR A 396 -1.33 7.37 22.52
CA TYR A 396 -0.69 7.54 23.82
C TYR A 396 -0.83 6.33 24.73
N LEU A 397 -1.75 5.44 24.43
CA LEU A 397 -1.84 4.14 25.10
C LEU A 397 -0.54 3.33 24.91
N ILE A 398 0.10 3.47 23.75
CA ILE A 398 1.30 2.71 23.34
C ILE A 398 2.58 3.47 23.68
N ALA A 399 2.69 4.69 23.18
CA ALA A 399 3.80 5.59 23.45
C ALA A 399 3.48 7.01 23.00
N ARG A 400 3.99 7.99 23.70
CA ARG A 400 4.02 9.38 23.22
C ARG A 400 5.16 9.59 22.23
N PRO A 401 5.05 10.57 21.30
CA PRO A 401 6.16 10.92 20.43
C PRO A 401 7.43 11.27 21.24
N GLY A 402 8.56 10.67 20.88
CA GLY A 402 9.86 10.96 21.48
C GLY A 402 10.67 11.92 20.62
N LEU A 403 11.03 13.11 21.14
CA LEU A 403 11.85 14.07 20.41
C LEU A 403 13.27 13.50 20.22
N CYS A 404 13.70 13.34 18.97
CA CYS A 404 14.97 12.71 18.58
C CYS A 404 15.22 11.37 19.32
N ALA A 405 14.17 10.61 19.58
CA ALA A 405 14.22 9.34 20.30
C ALA A 405 13.17 8.36 19.80
N LEU A 406 13.45 7.05 19.90
CA LEU A 406 12.48 5.99 19.68
C LEU A 406 11.89 5.57 21.02
N PRO A 407 10.63 5.91 21.30
CA PRO A 407 10.01 5.56 22.58
C PRO A 407 9.89 4.04 22.76
N ALA A 408 10.04 3.59 24.00
CA ALA A 408 9.71 2.21 24.37
C ALA A 408 8.19 1.97 24.17
N VAL A 409 7.86 0.80 23.63
CA VAL A 409 6.46 0.42 23.38
C VAL A 409 5.91 -0.31 24.61
N GLU A 410 4.81 0.18 25.16
CA GLU A 410 4.06 -0.49 26.18
C GLU A 410 3.09 -1.51 25.55
N TRP A 411 3.49 -2.79 25.55
CA TRP A 411 2.66 -3.88 25.05
C TRP A 411 1.60 -4.24 26.09
N ARG A 412 0.38 -3.74 25.91
CA ARG A 412 -0.77 -4.05 26.77
C ARG A 412 -1.65 -5.10 26.08
N GLY A 413 -1.79 -6.26 26.67
CA GLY A 413 -2.68 -7.32 26.18
C GLY A 413 -2.04 -8.66 26.02
#